data_2cb84b95cf35c4be48d0d6d36a3aae82
#
_entry.id   2cb84b95cf35c4be48d0d6d36a3aae82
#
_cell.length_a   1.000
_cell.length_b   1.000
_cell.length_c   1.000
_cell.angle_alpha   90.00
_cell.angle_beta   90.00
_cell.angle_gamma   90.00
#
_symmetry.space_group_name_H-M   'P 1'
#
loop_
_entity.id
_entity.type
_entity.pdbx_description
1 polymer ?
#
loop_
_entity_poly.entity_id
_entity_poly.type
_entity_poly.pdbx_seq_one_letter_code
_entity_poly.pdbx_strand_id
1 'polypeptide(L)'
;MINKIKQYLIKNKHKTISDVSFGVNSRVSLSCFFEGKNVVAPNTSLMNSSVGLATYISGDCKLNKIKIGRFCSIGQNVVNDVGRHPSSIFVSTHPCFFSSNSQAGFTFSKENIFDEHLHVDDENLFYVEI
;
A
#
# COMPACT_ATOMS: atom_id res chain seq x y z
N MET A 1 19.40 6.20 -9.74
CA MET A 1 20.51 5.49 -9.03
C MET A 1 20.27 5.42 -7.53
N ILE A 2 20.09 6.53 -6.85
CA ILE A 2 19.84 6.59 -5.38
C ILE A 2 18.67 5.70 -4.94
N ASN A 3 17.56 5.69 -5.68
CA ASN A 3 16.41 4.84 -5.38
C ASN A 3 16.70 3.32 -5.47
N LYS A 4 17.56 2.89 -6.39
CA LYS A 4 17.91 1.46 -6.52
C LYS A 4 18.80 1.00 -5.37
N ILE A 5 19.77 1.81 -4.98
CA ILE A 5 20.65 1.53 -3.84
C ILE A 5 19.83 1.50 -2.54
N LYS A 6 18.95 2.48 -2.34
CA LYS A 6 18.06 2.52 -1.18
C LYS A 6 17.18 1.26 -1.10
N GLN A 7 16.57 0.86 -2.20
CA GLN A 7 15.75 -0.35 -2.24
C GLN A 7 16.58 -1.62 -1.98
N TYR A 8 17.79 -1.70 -2.49
CA TYR A 8 18.70 -2.81 -2.21
C TYR A 8 19.01 -2.95 -0.71
N LEU A 9 19.33 -1.84 -0.05
CA LEU A 9 19.62 -1.85 1.40
C LEU A 9 18.39 -2.23 2.23
N ILE A 10 17.21 -1.72 1.89
CA ILE A 10 15.96 -2.04 2.56
C ILE A 10 15.63 -3.55 2.43
N LYS A 11 15.73 -4.08 1.23
CA LYS A 11 15.47 -5.49 0.97
C LYS A 11 16.46 -6.41 1.69
N ASN A 12 17.74 -6.07 1.68
CA ASN A 12 18.74 -6.83 2.41
C ASN A 12 18.48 -6.86 3.92
N LYS A 13 18.06 -5.73 4.49
CA LYS A 13 17.67 -5.69 5.91
C LYS A 13 16.53 -6.69 6.19
N HIS A 14 15.47 -6.68 5.40
CA HIS A 14 14.36 -7.60 5.60
C HIS A 14 14.74 -9.06 5.31
N LYS A 15 15.57 -9.33 4.30
CA LYS A 15 16.11 -10.66 4.04
C LYS A 15 16.86 -11.24 5.23
N THR A 16 17.74 -10.45 5.81
CA THR A 16 18.60 -10.90 6.90
C THR A 16 17.84 -11.09 8.21
N ILE A 17 16.89 -10.21 8.51
CA ILE A 17 16.16 -10.21 9.78
C ILE A 17 14.96 -11.16 9.75
N SER A 18 14.24 -11.26 8.62
CA SER A 18 12.92 -11.88 8.57
C SER A 18 12.76 -12.98 7.51
N ASP A 19 13.84 -13.42 6.86
CA ASP A 19 13.77 -14.48 5.82
C ASP A 19 12.70 -14.18 4.75
N VAL A 20 12.83 -13.04 4.08
CA VAL A 20 11.91 -12.57 3.04
C VAL A 20 12.54 -12.67 1.67
N SER A 21 11.83 -13.24 0.69
CA SER A 21 12.24 -13.26 -0.71
C SER A 21 11.58 -12.14 -1.50
N PHE A 22 12.38 -11.41 -2.29
CA PHE A 22 11.91 -10.30 -3.12
C PHE A 22 12.18 -10.56 -4.60
N GLY A 23 11.13 -10.43 -5.41
CA GLY A 23 11.21 -10.49 -6.86
C GLY A 23 11.85 -9.24 -7.49
N VAL A 24 12.14 -9.34 -8.78
CA VAL A 24 12.71 -8.24 -9.58
C VAL A 24 11.75 -7.04 -9.58
N ASN A 25 12.30 -5.83 -9.51
CA ASN A 25 11.55 -4.57 -9.48
C ASN A 25 10.53 -4.44 -8.33
N SER A 26 10.50 -5.34 -7.35
CA SER A 26 9.66 -5.13 -6.17
C SER A 26 10.17 -3.93 -5.36
N ARG A 27 9.25 -3.21 -4.72
CA ARG A 27 9.55 -2.04 -3.88
C ARG A 27 8.93 -2.22 -2.50
N VAL A 28 9.69 -1.89 -1.48
CA VAL A 28 9.26 -2.05 -0.08
C VAL A 28 9.71 -0.85 0.72
N SER A 29 8.85 -0.34 1.63
CA SER A 29 9.25 0.72 2.56
C SER A 29 9.97 0.16 3.78
N LEU A 30 10.77 1.01 4.44
CA LEU A 30 11.43 0.67 5.71
C LEU A 30 10.45 0.37 6.84
N SER A 31 9.26 0.96 6.76
CA SER A 31 8.17 0.79 7.74
C SER A 31 7.41 -0.52 7.59
N CYS A 32 7.68 -1.31 6.55
CA CYS A 32 7.09 -2.63 6.43
C CYS A 32 7.63 -3.57 7.49
N PHE A 33 6.74 -4.41 8.02
CA PHE A 33 7.05 -5.48 8.95
C PHE A 33 6.77 -6.84 8.31
N PHE A 34 7.68 -7.79 8.48
CA PHE A 34 7.54 -9.16 8.00
C PHE A 34 7.81 -10.12 9.16
N GLU A 35 6.90 -11.04 9.41
CA GLU A 35 7.12 -12.07 10.43
C GLU A 35 8.14 -13.13 10.01
N GLY A 36 8.24 -13.42 8.73
CA GLY A 36 9.22 -14.35 8.18
C GLY A 36 8.67 -15.30 7.13
N LYS A 37 9.57 -15.92 6.36
CA LYS A 37 9.25 -16.82 5.25
C LYS A 37 8.26 -16.24 4.23
N ASN A 38 8.33 -14.93 4.04
CA ASN A 38 7.46 -14.22 3.12
C ASN A 38 8.05 -14.17 1.70
N VAL A 39 7.17 -14.10 0.72
CA VAL A 39 7.53 -13.89 -0.68
C VAL A 39 6.80 -12.66 -1.19
N VAL A 40 7.55 -11.71 -1.73
CA VAL A 40 7.04 -10.55 -2.46
C VAL A 40 7.47 -10.70 -3.91
N ALA A 41 6.56 -11.05 -4.79
CA ALA A 41 6.83 -11.36 -6.18
C ALA A 41 7.23 -10.12 -7.01
N PRO A 42 7.68 -10.30 -8.28
CA PRO A 42 8.14 -9.20 -9.12
C PRO A 42 7.13 -8.08 -9.31
N ASN A 43 7.64 -6.87 -9.54
CA ASN A 43 6.88 -5.65 -9.83
C ASN A 43 5.88 -5.23 -8.74
N THR A 44 5.93 -5.82 -7.56
CA THR A 44 5.02 -5.54 -6.44
C THR A 44 5.56 -4.38 -5.58
N SER A 45 4.69 -3.45 -5.27
CA SER A 45 4.95 -2.34 -4.35
C SER A 45 4.20 -2.56 -3.04
N LEU A 46 4.93 -2.61 -1.92
CA LEU A 46 4.40 -2.78 -0.58
C LEU A 46 4.91 -1.65 0.32
N MET A 47 4.00 -0.81 0.80
CA MET A 47 4.33 0.38 1.57
C MET A 47 3.59 0.40 2.91
N ASN A 48 4.30 0.77 4.00
CA ASN A 48 3.71 0.97 5.33
C ASN A 48 2.80 -0.17 5.79
N SER A 49 3.20 -1.41 5.57
CA SER A 49 2.34 -2.58 5.72
C SER A 49 2.97 -3.65 6.59
N SER A 50 2.16 -4.52 7.18
CA SER A 50 2.62 -5.68 7.94
C SER A 50 2.16 -6.98 7.28
N VAL A 51 3.06 -7.96 7.22
CA VAL A 51 2.83 -9.24 6.56
C VAL A 51 3.15 -10.38 7.53
N GLY A 52 2.14 -11.18 7.81
CA GLY A 52 2.24 -12.32 8.71
C GLY A 52 3.08 -13.46 8.13
N LEU A 53 3.46 -14.38 9.01
CA LEU A 53 4.34 -15.52 8.72
C LEU A 53 3.90 -16.30 7.48
N ALA A 54 4.83 -16.64 6.61
CA ALA A 54 4.66 -17.49 5.43
C ALA A 54 3.59 -17.00 4.42
N THR A 55 3.14 -15.76 4.53
CA THR A 55 2.27 -15.12 3.54
C THR A 55 3.06 -14.76 2.31
N TYR A 56 2.49 -15.04 1.12
CA TYR A 56 3.07 -14.60 -0.14
C TYR A 56 2.17 -13.62 -0.89
N ILE A 57 2.81 -12.71 -1.60
CA ILE A 57 2.17 -11.69 -2.43
C ILE A 57 2.64 -11.90 -3.86
N SER A 58 1.70 -12.18 -4.76
CA SER A 58 1.97 -12.38 -6.19
C SER A 58 2.36 -11.09 -6.89
N GLY A 59 2.72 -11.19 -8.17
CA GLY A 59 3.27 -10.07 -8.93
C GLY A 59 2.29 -8.95 -9.24
N ASP A 60 2.85 -7.80 -9.58
CA ASP A 60 2.11 -6.62 -10.08
C ASP A 60 1.11 -6.04 -9.08
N CYS A 61 1.31 -6.26 -7.78
CA CYS A 61 0.47 -5.72 -6.71
C CYS A 61 0.92 -4.33 -6.28
N LYS A 62 -0.05 -3.51 -5.83
CA LYS A 62 0.20 -2.20 -5.22
C LYS A 62 -0.55 -2.12 -3.90
N LEU A 63 0.17 -2.34 -2.81
CA LEU A 63 -0.38 -2.43 -1.47
C LEU A 63 0.21 -1.35 -0.57
N ASN A 64 -0.65 -0.65 0.14
CA ASN A 64 -0.27 0.42 1.05
C ASN A 64 -1.12 0.38 2.32
N LYS A 65 -0.50 0.55 3.48
CA LYS A 65 -1.19 0.56 4.78
C LYS A 65 -2.13 -0.63 4.97
N ILE A 66 -1.65 -1.83 4.64
CA ILE A 66 -2.41 -3.08 4.76
C ILE A 66 -1.78 -3.98 5.81
N LYS A 67 -2.61 -4.57 6.64
CA LYS A 67 -2.22 -5.64 7.57
C LYS A 67 -2.70 -6.97 7.00
N ILE A 68 -1.75 -7.86 6.72
CA ILE A 68 -2.00 -9.19 6.17
C ILE A 68 -1.63 -10.24 7.22
N GLY A 69 -2.54 -11.13 7.51
CA GLY A 69 -2.35 -12.23 8.46
C GLY A 69 -1.31 -13.26 8.00
N ARG A 70 -1.22 -14.35 8.75
CA ARG A 70 -0.30 -15.46 8.48
C ARG A 70 -0.88 -16.41 7.43
N PHE A 71 -0.01 -17.06 6.66
CA PHE A 71 -0.37 -18.08 5.66
C PHE A 71 -1.37 -17.63 4.60
N CYS A 72 -1.44 -16.32 4.34
CA CYS A 72 -2.29 -15.76 3.30
C CYS A 72 -1.67 -15.89 1.92
N SER A 73 -2.52 -16.00 0.91
CA SER A 73 -2.17 -16.01 -0.51
C SER A 73 -2.79 -14.81 -1.21
N ILE A 74 -1.98 -13.84 -1.59
CA ILE A 74 -2.43 -12.65 -2.32
C ILE A 74 -2.18 -12.87 -3.81
N GLY A 75 -3.26 -12.83 -4.61
CA GLY A 75 -3.20 -13.00 -6.06
C GLY A 75 -2.50 -11.86 -6.80
N GLN A 76 -2.38 -12.00 -8.12
CA GLN A 76 -1.79 -10.96 -8.97
C GLN A 76 -2.68 -9.74 -9.13
N ASN A 77 -2.06 -8.59 -9.44
CA ASN A 77 -2.74 -7.34 -9.77
C ASN A 77 -3.68 -6.80 -8.66
N VAL A 78 -3.42 -7.14 -7.41
CA VAL A 78 -4.20 -6.62 -6.27
C VAL A 78 -3.74 -5.20 -5.95
N VAL A 79 -4.71 -4.29 -5.85
CA VAL A 79 -4.53 -2.89 -5.46
C VAL A 79 -5.50 -2.55 -4.35
N ASN A 80 -5.03 -1.98 -3.24
CA ASN A 80 -5.88 -1.69 -2.09
C ASN A 80 -6.13 -0.21 -1.81
N ASP A 81 -5.29 0.68 -2.27
CA ASP A 81 -5.39 2.12 -1.99
C ASP A 81 -5.90 2.87 -3.22
N VAL A 82 -7.14 2.61 -3.60
CA VAL A 82 -7.76 3.19 -4.81
C VAL A 82 -8.57 4.46 -4.55
N GLY A 83 -8.77 4.83 -3.27
CA GLY A 83 -9.59 5.96 -2.90
C GLY A 83 -11.09 5.77 -3.16
N ARG A 84 -11.88 6.73 -2.77
CA ARG A 84 -13.32 6.79 -3.02
C ARG A 84 -13.75 8.20 -3.40
N HIS A 85 -14.93 8.33 -3.99
CA HIS A 85 -15.51 9.61 -4.38
C HIS A 85 -16.81 9.88 -3.62
N PRO A 86 -17.14 11.16 -3.33
CA PRO A 86 -18.38 11.53 -2.70
C PRO A 86 -19.55 11.45 -3.69
N SER A 87 -20.23 10.31 -3.72
CA SER A 87 -21.31 10.06 -4.67
C SER A 87 -22.72 10.42 -4.16
N SER A 88 -22.88 10.72 -2.87
CA SER A 88 -24.20 10.91 -2.24
C SER A 88 -24.48 12.35 -1.77
N ILE A 89 -23.47 13.17 -1.53
CA ILE A 89 -23.62 14.49 -0.91
C ILE A 89 -23.30 15.62 -1.89
N PHE A 90 -22.33 15.40 -2.78
CA PHE A 90 -21.86 16.41 -3.73
C PHE A 90 -22.50 16.25 -5.10
N VAL A 91 -22.75 17.37 -5.76
CA VAL A 91 -23.29 17.41 -7.14
C VAL A 91 -22.34 16.76 -8.14
N SER A 92 -21.06 16.79 -7.86
CA SER A 92 -20.02 16.19 -8.69
C SER A 92 -19.00 15.42 -7.84
N THR A 93 -18.49 14.31 -8.37
CA THR A 93 -17.38 13.54 -7.78
C THR A 93 -16.02 14.14 -8.09
N HIS A 94 -15.96 15.28 -8.78
CA HIS A 94 -14.69 15.91 -9.14
C HIS A 94 -14.02 16.53 -7.91
N PRO A 95 -12.71 16.28 -7.69
CA PRO A 95 -12.02 16.66 -6.46
C PRO A 95 -11.94 18.18 -6.23
N CYS A 96 -12.09 19.01 -7.24
CA CYS A 96 -12.07 20.47 -7.07
C CYS A 96 -13.20 21.01 -6.16
N PHE A 97 -14.24 20.23 -5.89
CA PHE A 97 -15.37 20.64 -5.04
C PHE A 97 -15.21 20.19 -3.58
N PHE A 98 -14.35 19.25 -3.27
CA PHE A 98 -14.24 18.69 -1.92
C PHE A 98 -12.80 18.57 -1.38
N SER A 99 -11.79 18.78 -2.22
CA SER A 99 -10.40 18.65 -1.81
C SER A 99 -9.59 19.91 -2.11
N SER A 100 -8.82 20.37 -1.14
CA SER A 100 -7.87 21.46 -1.30
C SER A 100 -6.54 21.04 -1.97
N ASN A 101 -6.35 19.74 -2.26
CA ASN A 101 -5.10 19.18 -2.77
C ASN A 101 -4.85 19.45 -4.26
N SER A 102 -5.78 20.07 -4.97
CA SER A 102 -5.65 20.39 -6.41
C SER A 102 -5.27 19.19 -7.28
N GLN A 103 -5.80 17.99 -7.01
CA GLN A 103 -5.47 16.75 -7.75
C GLN A 103 -5.73 16.86 -9.25
N ALA A 104 -6.70 17.67 -9.65
CA ALA A 104 -7.03 17.94 -11.05
C ALA A 104 -6.40 19.23 -11.60
N GLY A 105 -5.36 19.75 -10.95
CA GLY A 105 -4.65 20.96 -11.35
C GLY A 105 -5.22 22.27 -10.77
N PHE A 106 -6.42 22.24 -10.20
CA PHE A 106 -7.07 23.39 -9.55
C PHE A 106 -8.08 22.92 -8.51
N THR A 107 -8.55 23.83 -7.65
CA THR A 107 -9.63 23.58 -6.70
C THR A 107 -10.42 24.83 -6.37
N PHE A 108 -11.70 24.65 -6.06
CA PHE A 108 -12.57 25.66 -5.44
C PHE A 108 -12.69 25.46 -3.93
N SER A 109 -12.25 24.31 -3.42
CA SER A 109 -12.35 24.00 -2.00
C SER A 109 -11.18 24.60 -1.22
N LYS A 110 -11.49 25.21 -0.07
CA LYS A 110 -10.48 25.76 0.85
C LYS A 110 -9.90 24.71 1.79
N GLU A 111 -10.60 23.62 1.97
CA GLU A 111 -10.24 22.52 2.88
C GLU A 111 -10.69 21.18 2.31
N ASN A 112 -10.19 20.09 2.89
CA ASN A 112 -10.64 18.76 2.56
C ASN A 112 -11.92 18.45 3.36
N ILE A 113 -13.05 18.37 2.68
CA ILE A 113 -14.38 18.15 3.28
C ILE A 113 -14.92 16.74 3.02
N PHE A 114 -14.12 15.88 2.44
CA PHE A 114 -14.45 14.49 2.19
C PHE A 114 -13.23 13.60 2.40
N ASP A 115 -13.39 12.54 3.17
CA ASP A 115 -12.34 11.56 3.40
C ASP A 115 -12.30 10.55 2.25
N GLU A 116 -11.30 10.69 1.38
CA GLU A 116 -11.11 9.83 0.20
C GLU A 116 -10.63 8.42 0.56
N HIS A 117 -10.11 8.23 1.77
CA HIS A 117 -9.60 6.93 2.24
C HIS A 117 -10.28 6.51 3.54
N LEU A 118 -10.88 5.32 3.52
CA LEU A 118 -11.41 4.70 4.74
C LEU A 118 -10.30 3.89 5.42
N HIS A 119 -10.04 4.22 6.67
CA HIS A 119 -9.12 3.47 7.52
C HIS A 119 -9.90 2.44 8.35
N VAL A 120 -9.33 1.26 8.53
CA VAL A 120 -9.85 0.23 9.44
C VAL A 120 -9.44 0.57 10.87
N ASP A 121 -8.25 1.14 11.03
CA ASP A 121 -7.73 1.71 12.26
C ASP A 121 -6.82 2.91 11.97
N ASP A 122 -6.16 3.48 12.99
CA ASP A 122 -5.30 4.66 12.85
C ASP A 122 -4.13 4.48 11.87
N GLU A 123 -3.70 3.25 11.62
CA GLU A 123 -2.51 2.94 10.82
C GLU A 123 -2.82 2.23 9.49
N ASN A 124 -3.93 1.50 9.42
CA ASN A 124 -4.22 0.59 8.32
C ASN A 124 -5.51 0.96 7.56
N LEU A 125 -5.45 0.84 6.25
CA LEU A 125 -6.61 0.96 5.36
C LEU A 125 -7.38 -0.36 5.24
N PHE A 126 -6.66 -1.48 5.29
CA PHE A 126 -7.24 -2.80 5.07
C PHE A 126 -6.63 -3.87 5.98
N TYR A 127 -7.46 -4.85 6.37
CA TYR A 127 -7.03 -6.11 6.95
C TYR A 127 -7.34 -7.27 6.01
N VAL A 128 -6.41 -8.23 5.94
CA VAL A 128 -6.62 -9.54 5.32
C VAL A 128 -6.24 -10.59 6.36
N GLU A 129 -7.21 -11.32 6.83
CA GLU A 129 -7.03 -12.40 7.80
C GLU A 129 -7.72 -13.67 7.30
N ILE A 130 -7.15 -14.81 7.66
CA ILE A 130 -7.75 -16.14 7.46
C ILE A 130 -8.26 -16.62 8.82
#